data_d73f4883ed4ead2d2a3bd34dd6533f2e
#
_entry.id   d73f4883ed4ead2d2a3bd34dd6533f2e
#
_cell.length_a   1.000
_cell.length_b   1.000
_cell.length_c   1.000
_cell.angle_alpha   90.00
_cell.angle_beta   90.00
_cell.angle_gamma   90.00
#
_symmetry.space_group_name_H-M   'P 1'
#
loop_
_entity.id
_entity.type
_entity.pdbx_description
1 polymer ?
#
loop_
_entity_poly.entity_id
_entity_poly.type
_entity_poly.pdbx_seq_one_letter_code
_entity_poly.pdbx_strand_id
1 'polypeptide(L)'
;LVKDAKLSADEIIDKAGDSDVAEIYFVVTTGDGYEIKSNTVSIDLVDCDHSQVVDPTADKETAGNITEPTYCEICESKFNAKITKGDDVKYYNNLDEAAKDAQKSENEGCTLYPLYNKNGYGGQLVITEGNFTLKYAVRTAFSRPIIINGKAKLTVTGRCAVTAFENQDAFIV
;
A
#
# COMPACT_ATOMS: atom_id res chain seq x y z
N LEU A 1 13.96 19.38 -30.10
CA LEU A 1 14.58 18.50 -29.08
C LEU A 1 13.50 18.22 -28.02
N VAL A 2 12.94 17.03 -28.05
CA VAL A 2 12.03 16.55 -26.99
C VAL A 2 12.90 16.34 -25.75
N LYS A 3 12.70 17.18 -24.73
CA LYS A 3 13.30 16.96 -23.42
C LYS A 3 12.41 16.00 -22.66
N ASP A 4 12.95 14.83 -22.37
CA ASP A 4 12.48 13.89 -21.33
C ASP A 4 10.95 13.67 -21.27
N ALA A 5 10.39 13.03 -22.30
CA ALA A 5 9.04 12.47 -22.16
C ALA A 5 9.13 11.30 -21.16
N LYS A 6 8.54 11.46 -19.97
CA LYS A 6 8.40 10.40 -18.99
C LYS A 6 6.95 9.95 -19.00
N LEU A 7 6.72 8.66 -19.21
CA LEU A 7 5.43 8.02 -18.96
C LEU A 7 5.47 7.40 -17.57
N SER A 8 4.45 7.63 -16.77
CA SER A 8 4.25 6.89 -15.52
C SER A 8 3.73 5.48 -15.81
N ALA A 9 3.88 4.57 -14.86
CA ALA A 9 3.33 3.22 -14.97
C ALA A 9 1.80 3.27 -15.16
N ASP A 10 1.11 4.15 -14.43
CA ASP A 10 -0.34 4.32 -14.51
C ASP A 10 -0.79 4.77 -15.90
N GLU A 11 -0.07 5.70 -16.54
CA GLU A 11 -0.36 6.14 -17.92
C GLU A 11 -0.16 5.03 -18.95
N ILE A 12 0.80 4.14 -18.72
CA ILE A 12 1.05 2.97 -19.61
C ILE A 12 -0.08 1.97 -19.45
N ILE A 13 -0.46 1.65 -18.22
CA ILE A 13 -1.56 0.70 -17.91
C ILE A 13 -2.89 1.22 -18.46
N ASP A 14 -3.22 2.48 -18.23
CA ASP A 14 -4.47 3.11 -18.71
C ASP A 14 -4.58 3.06 -20.23
N LYS A 15 -3.48 3.30 -20.93
CA LYS A 15 -3.44 3.24 -22.42
C LYS A 15 -3.43 1.84 -22.99
N ALA A 16 -2.87 0.87 -22.28
CA ALA A 16 -2.87 -0.54 -22.69
C ALA A 16 -4.26 -1.16 -22.57
N GLY A 17 -5.15 -0.62 -21.70
CA GLY A 17 -6.49 -1.14 -21.48
C GLY A 17 -6.46 -2.58 -20.97
N ASP A 18 -7.18 -3.48 -21.65
CA ASP A 18 -7.25 -4.91 -21.29
C ASP A 18 -6.10 -5.75 -21.88
N SER A 19 -5.04 -5.11 -22.40
CA SER A 19 -3.91 -5.83 -22.98
C SER A 19 -2.86 -6.15 -21.93
N ASP A 20 -2.35 -7.38 -21.93
CA ASP A 20 -1.24 -7.83 -21.09
C ASP A 20 0.13 -7.33 -21.60
N VAL A 21 0.15 -6.59 -22.71
CA VAL A 21 1.36 -6.05 -23.33
C VAL A 21 1.15 -4.60 -23.71
N ALA A 22 2.07 -3.72 -23.29
CA ALA A 22 2.15 -2.35 -23.77
C ALA A 22 3.24 -2.21 -24.82
N GLU A 23 2.95 -1.58 -25.95
CA GLU A 23 3.93 -1.20 -26.95
C GLU A 23 4.25 0.29 -26.83
N ILE A 24 5.51 0.61 -26.59
CA ILE A 24 6.00 1.98 -26.45
C ILE A 24 6.95 2.32 -27.59
N TYR A 25 6.73 3.49 -28.20
CA TYR A 25 7.59 4.08 -29.20
C TYR A 25 7.55 5.60 -29.11
N PHE A 26 8.57 6.24 -29.64
CA PHE A 26 8.62 7.69 -29.76
C PHE A 26 8.25 8.12 -31.19
N VAL A 27 7.51 9.21 -31.30
CA VAL A 27 7.24 9.88 -32.56
C VAL A 27 7.88 11.26 -32.49
N VAL A 28 8.71 11.57 -33.47
CA VAL A 28 9.28 12.91 -33.65
C VAL A 28 8.69 13.51 -34.92
N THR A 29 7.98 14.62 -34.77
CA THR A 29 7.49 15.40 -35.92
C THR A 29 8.51 16.44 -36.28
N THR A 30 8.97 16.44 -37.53
CA THR A 30 9.89 17.44 -38.06
C THR A 30 9.16 18.76 -38.37
N GLY A 31 9.88 19.87 -38.56
CA GLY A 31 9.29 21.19 -38.80
C GLY A 31 8.47 21.28 -40.10
N ASP A 32 8.67 20.37 -41.04
CA ASP A 32 7.92 20.19 -42.28
C ASP A 32 6.79 19.15 -42.20
N GLY A 33 6.53 18.65 -40.98
CA GLY A 33 5.39 17.78 -40.70
C GLY A 33 5.61 16.30 -40.92
N TYR A 34 6.83 15.84 -41.21
CA TYR A 34 7.14 14.40 -41.27
C TYR A 34 7.22 13.79 -39.89
N GLU A 35 6.63 12.60 -39.74
CA GLU A 35 6.70 11.81 -38.52
C GLU A 35 7.75 10.70 -38.66
N ILE A 36 8.66 10.65 -37.69
CA ILE A 36 9.67 9.62 -37.57
C ILE A 36 9.35 8.80 -36.32
N LYS A 37 9.02 7.53 -36.50
CA LYS A 37 8.74 6.61 -35.41
C LYS A 37 10.03 5.86 -35.02
N SER A 38 10.30 5.76 -33.72
CA SER A 38 11.38 4.92 -33.18
C SER A 38 11.06 3.44 -33.32
N ASN A 39 12.02 2.59 -32.95
CA ASN A 39 11.71 1.19 -32.67
C ASN A 39 10.66 1.09 -31.58
N THR A 40 9.81 0.08 -31.67
CA THR A 40 8.84 -0.26 -30.64
C THR A 40 9.50 -1.13 -29.56
N VAL A 41 9.24 -0.83 -28.30
CA VAL A 41 9.61 -1.66 -27.16
C VAL A 41 8.33 -2.23 -26.60
N SER A 42 8.24 -3.56 -26.47
CA SER A 42 7.13 -4.25 -25.84
C SER A 42 7.44 -4.44 -24.35
N ILE A 43 6.48 -4.13 -23.51
CA ILE A 43 6.54 -4.31 -22.06
C ILE A 43 5.38 -5.22 -21.67
N ASP A 44 5.70 -6.36 -21.05
CA ASP A 44 4.68 -7.24 -20.49
C ASP A 44 4.06 -6.59 -19.25
N LEU A 45 2.76 -6.43 -19.24
CA LEU A 45 1.96 -5.93 -18.12
C LEU A 45 1.44 -7.13 -17.35
N VAL A 46 2.26 -7.70 -16.50
CA VAL A 46 1.88 -8.84 -15.67
C VAL A 46 1.51 -8.33 -14.27
N ASP A 47 0.28 -8.61 -13.86
CA ASP A 47 -0.11 -8.44 -12.46
C ASP A 47 0.74 -9.36 -11.60
N CYS A 48 1.50 -8.78 -10.67
CA CYS A 48 2.26 -9.56 -9.72
C CYS A 48 1.31 -10.15 -8.66
N ASP A 49 1.29 -11.47 -8.53
CA ASP A 49 0.51 -12.19 -7.51
C ASP A 49 1.06 -12.01 -6.09
N HIS A 50 2.20 -11.32 -5.97
CA HIS A 50 2.93 -11.12 -4.71
C HIS A 50 3.21 -12.44 -3.95
N SER A 51 3.45 -13.53 -4.67
CA SER A 51 3.73 -14.84 -4.08
C SER A 51 5.07 -14.92 -3.33
N GLN A 52 5.98 -13.99 -3.60
CA GLN A 52 7.30 -13.91 -2.96
C GLN A 52 7.45 -12.62 -2.15
N VAL A 53 6.77 -12.57 -1.02
CA VAL A 53 6.86 -11.42 -0.10
C VAL A 53 7.90 -11.67 0.97
N VAL A 54 8.88 -10.78 1.08
CA VAL A 54 9.80 -10.67 2.21
C VAL A 54 9.15 -9.82 3.29
N ASP A 55 8.71 -10.47 4.36
CA ASP A 55 8.09 -9.80 5.50
C ASP A 55 8.96 -9.97 6.75
N PRO A 56 9.71 -8.94 7.15
CA PRO A 56 10.56 -9.00 8.35
C PRO A 56 9.78 -9.22 9.64
N THR A 57 8.45 -9.08 9.60
CA THR A 57 7.57 -9.25 10.78
C THR A 57 7.00 -10.67 10.90
N ALA A 58 7.13 -11.51 9.86
CA ALA A 58 6.47 -12.81 9.81
C ALA A 58 6.88 -13.73 10.97
N ASP A 59 8.16 -13.71 11.36
CA ASP A 59 8.73 -14.59 12.40
C ASP A 59 8.94 -13.89 13.75
N LYS A 60 8.43 -12.66 13.92
CA LYS A 60 8.68 -11.89 15.13
C LYS A 60 7.39 -11.45 15.82
N GLU A 61 7.05 -12.13 16.91
CA GLU A 61 5.95 -11.70 17.80
C GLU A 61 6.23 -10.39 18.54
N THR A 62 7.50 -10.01 18.66
CA THR A 62 7.90 -8.79 19.38
C THR A 62 8.54 -7.81 18.43
N ALA A 63 8.03 -6.58 18.50
CA ALA A 63 8.61 -5.42 17.85
C ALA A 63 10.09 -5.26 18.24
N GLY A 64 10.97 -5.83 17.44
CA GLY A 64 12.35 -5.39 17.37
C GLY A 64 12.42 -4.04 16.65
N ASN A 65 13.60 -3.45 16.57
CA ASN A 65 13.84 -2.32 15.69
C ASN A 65 13.87 -2.81 14.24
N ILE A 66 12.68 -3.13 13.67
CA ILE A 66 12.56 -3.47 12.27
C ILE A 66 12.70 -2.16 11.51
N THR A 67 13.75 -2.09 10.70
CA THR A 67 14.06 -0.93 9.85
C THR A 67 13.93 -1.24 8.37
N GLU A 68 13.64 -2.50 8.07
CA GLU A 68 13.51 -2.99 6.70
C GLU A 68 12.02 -3.00 6.29
N PRO A 69 11.71 -2.55 5.08
CA PRO A 69 10.37 -2.61 4.54
C PRO A 69 9.95 -4.06 4.25
N THR A 70 8.66 -4.32 4.28
CA THR A 70 8.06 -5.50 3.65
C THR A 70 7.93 -5.22 2.15
N TYR A 71 8.35 -6.15 1.31
CA TYR A 71 8.34 -5.96 -0.14
C TYR A 71 8.17 -7.28 -0.89
N CYS A 72 7.75 -7.20 -2.14
CA CYS A 72 7.72 -8.33 -3.06
C CYS A 72 9.06 -8.43 -3.81
N GLU A 73 9.69 -9.61 -3.83
CA GLU A 73 10.94 -9.83 -4.57
C GLU A 73 10.77 -9.77 -6.09
N ILE A 74 9.56 -10.06 -6.58
CA ILE A 74 9.28 -10.09 -8.03
C ILE A 74 9.12 -8.69 -8.61
N CYS A 75 8.24 -7.86 -8.01
CA CYS A 75 7.88 -6.55 -8.55
C CYS A 75 8.45 -5.36 -7.75
N GLU A 76 9.20 -5.64 -6.67
CA GLU A 76 9.78 -4.64 -5.76
C GLU A 76 8.77 -3.71 -5.06
N SER A 77 7.47 -3.99 -5.20
CA SER A 77 6.42 -3.25 -4.50
C SER A 77 6.61 -3.32 -2.99
N LYS A 78 6.53 -2.17 -2.32
CA LYS A 78 6.67 -2.06 -0.86
C LYS A 78 5.30 -2.01 -0.22
N PHE A 79 5.14 -2.76 0.86
CA PHE A 79 3.88 -2.84 1.59
C PHE A 79 3.97 -2.10 2.92
N ASN A 80 2.95 -1.31 3.20
CA ASN A 80 2.82 -0.52 4.44
C ASN A 80 1.81 -1.13 5.42
N ALA A 81 1.01 -2.10 4.98
CA ALA A 81 0.08 -2.82 5.83
C ALA A 81 -0.15 -4.24 5.33
N LYS A 82 -0.60 -5.12 6.24
CA LYS A 82 -1.16 -6.43 5.89
C LYS A 82 -2.40 -6.73 6.72
N ILE A 83 -3.28 -7.54 6.14
CA ILE A 83 -4.41 -8.16 6.86
C ILE A 83 -4.14 -9.65 6.93
N THR A 84 -4.41 -10.26 8.10
CA THR A 84 -4.40 -11.71 8.26
C THR A 84 -5.75 -12.20 8.75
N LYS A 85 -6.22 -13.33 8.21
CA LYS A 85 -7.43 -14.03 8.67
C LYS A 85 -7.20 -15.55 8.58
N GLY A 86 -6.97 -16.19 9.71
CA GLY A 86 -6.45 -17.55 9.70
C GLY A 86 -5.06 -17.60 9.06
N ASP A 87 -4.90 -18.45 8.07
CA ASP A 87 -3.65 -18.59 7.29
C ASP A 87 -3.56 -17.65 6.10
N ASP A 88 -4.65 -16.94 5.77
CA ASP A 88 -4.67 -16.00 4.65
C ASP A 88 -3.99 -14.69 5.04
N VAL A 89 -3.09 -14.23 4.17
CA VAL A 89 -2.36 -12.97 4.30
C VAL A 89 -2.53 -12.14 3.03
N LYS A 90 -2.94 -10.89 3.20
CA LYS A 90 -3.09 -9.93 2.10
C LYS A 90 -2.29 -8.66 2.41
N TYR A 91 -1.44 -8.25 1.48
CA TYR A 91 -0.55 -7.10 1.62
C TYR A 91 -1.11 -5.88 0.89
N TYR A 92 -0.79 -4.67 1.42
CA TYR A 92 -1.27 -3.40 0.90
C TYR A 92 -0.15 -2.35 0.90
N ASN A 93 -0.07 -1.58 -0.15
CA ASN A 93 0.86 -0.46 -0.26
C ASN A 93 0.42 0.71 0.63
N ASN A 94 -0.84 0.72 1.04
CA ASN A 94 -1.47 1.82 1.77
C ASN A 94 -2.28 1.27 2.97
N LEU A 95 -2.07 1.85 4.16
CA LEU A 95 -2.78 1.48 5.37
C LEU A 95 -4.28 1.80 5.31
N ASP A 96 -4.67 2.89 4.63
CA ASP A 96 -6.08 3.27 4.54
C ASP A 96 -6.88 2.29 3.67
N GLU A 97 -6.26 1.75 2.61
CA GLU A 97 -6.84 0.69 1.80
C GLU A 97 -6.99 -0.61 2.58
N ALA A 98 -5.96 -0.99 3.32
CA ALA A 98 -6.01 -2.14 4.22
C ALA A 98 -7.13 -1.97 5.27
N ALA A 99 -7.25 -0.79 5.87
CA ALA A 99 -8.29 -0.51 6.85
C ALA A 99 -9.70 -0.54 6.24
N LYS A 100 -9.89 -0.05 5.02
CA LYS A 100 -11.16 -0.18 4.29
C LYS A 100 -11.50 -1.63 4.01
N ASP A 101 -10.52 -2.44 3.64
CA ASP A 101 -10.74 -3.86 3.37
C ASP A 101 -11.03 -4.64 4.66
N ALA A 102 -10.36 -4.32 5.78
CA ALA A 102 -10.60 -4.91 7.09
C ALA A 102 -12.04 -4.67 7.62
N GLN A 103 -12.68 -3.59 7.19
CA GLN A 103 -14.06 -3.24 7.56
C GLN A 103 -15.12 -4.04 6.80
N LYS A 104 -14.77 -4.74 5.73
CA LYS A 104 -15.71 -5.55 4.97
C LYS A 104 -16.15 -6.78 5.78
N SER A 105 -17.41 -7.19 5.61
CA SER A 105 -18.00 -8.34 6.32
C SER A 105 -17.23 -9.64 6.10
N GLU A 106 -16.67 -9.85 4.91
CA GLU A 106 -15.85 -11.01 4.58
C GLU A 106 -14.56 -11.08 5.40
N ASN A 107 -14.08 -9.94 5.91
CA ASN A 107 -12.87 -9.81 6.72
C ASN A 107 -13.17 -9.68 8.23
N GLU A 108 -14.42 -9.93 8.66
CA GLU A 108 -14.76 -9.87 10.08
C GLU A 108 -13.84 -10.78 10.92
N GLY A 109 -13.34 -10.25 12.02
CA GLY A 109 -12.40 -10.92 12.92
C GLY A 109 -10.96 -10.96 12.43
N CYS A 110 -10.62 -10.30 11.31
CA CYS A 110 -9.25 -10.23 10.83
C CYS A 110 -8.33 -9.40 11.75
N THR A 111 -7.04 -9.48 11.49
CA THR A 111 -6.04 -8.63 12.13
C THR A 111 -5.35 -7.77 11.09
N LEU A 112 -5.43 -6.45 11.27
CA LEU A 112 -4.74 -5.44 10.47
C LEU A 112 -3.40 -5.10 11.13
N TYR A 113 -2.33 -5.19 10.38
CA TYR A 113 -0.98 -4.85 10.82
C TYR A 113 -0.46 -3.64 10.02
N PRO A 114 -0.22 -2.50 10.66
CA PRO A 114 0.70 -1.50 10.11
C PRO A 114 2.12 -2.07 10.08
N LEU A 115 2.77 -2.00 8.92
CA LEU A 115 4.13 -2.47 8.69
C LEU A 115 5.12 -1.31 8.82
N TYR A 116 6.43 -1.58 8.67
CA TYR A 116 7.43 -0.53 8.70
C TYR A 116 7.24 0.44 7.54
N ASN A 117 7.13 1.72 7.88
CA ASN A 117 7.10 2.82 6.92
C ASN A 117 8.09 3.90 7.36
N LYS A 118 9.14 4.10 6.57
CA LYS A 118 10.19 5.08 6.84
C LYS A 118 9.66 6.51 7.02
N ASN A 119 8.60 6.85 6.30
CA ASN A 119 7.98 8.18 6.32
C ASN A 119 6.92 8.32 7.42
N GLY A 120 6.66 7.25 8.18
CA GLY A 120 5.57 7.19 9.14
C GLY A 120 4.19 7.16 8.47
N TYR A 121 3.15 7.28 9.29
CA TYR A 121 1.76 7.31 8.84
C TYR A 121 1.16 8.66 9.15
N GLY A 122 0.83 9.42 8.10
CA GLY A 122 0.16 10.72 8.23
C GLY A 122 -1.35 10.63 8.12
N GLY A 123 -2.06 11.71 8.44
CA GLY A 123 -3.52 11.83 8.31
C GLY A 123 -4.30 11.21 9.47
N GLN A 124 -5.54 10.80 9.22
CA GLN A 124 -6.45 10.19 10.19
C GLN A 124 -6.82 8.78 9.72
N LEU A 125 -6.85 7.81 10.64
CA LEU A 125 -7.37 6.48 10.36
C LEU A 125 -8.85 6.46 10.77
N VAL A 126 -9.75 6.41 9.79
CA VAL A 126 -11.19 6.43 10.03
C VAL A 126 -11.76 5.01 9.90
N ILE A 127 -12.45 4.55 10.95
CA ILE A 127 -13.08 3.24 11.05
C ILE A 127 -14.56 3.44 11.36
N THR A 128 -15.44 3.02 10.46
CA THR A 128 -16.87 3.26 10.56
C THR A 128 -17.67 1.99 10.80
N GLU A 129 -17.12 0.84 10.46
CA GLU A 129 -17.80 -0.45 10.55
C GLU A 129 -16.79 -1.60 10.76
N GLY A 130 -17.31 -2.81 10.87
CA GLY A 130 -16.49 -4.01 11.02
C GLY A 130 -16.07 -4.29 12.47
N ASN A 131 -15.54 -5.50 12.66
CA ASN A 131 -14.99 -5.98 13.92
C ASN A 131 -13.63 -6.63 13.62
N PHE A 132 -12.55 -5.95 13.98
CA PHE A 132 -11.20 -6.45 13.70
C PHE A 132 -10.19 -5.97 14.74
N THR A 133 -9.00 -6.56 14.70
CA THR A 133 -7.88 -6.20 15.57
C THR A 133 -6.87 -5.37 14.81
N LEU A 134 -6.46 -4.23 15.35
CA LEU A 134 -5.28 -3.48 14.91
C LEU A 134 -4.10 -3.90 15.77
N LYS A 135 -3.12 -4.59 15.18
CA LYS A 135 -1.95 -5.11 15.89
C LYS A 135 -0.66 -4.51 15.35
N TYR A 136 0.10 -3.91 16.23
CA TYR A 136 1.40 -3.34 15.88
C TYR A 136 2.48 -4.41 16.02
N ALA A 137 2.99 -4.87 14.88
CA ALA A 137 4.10 -5.82 14.81
C ALA A 137 5.48 -5.14 14.87
N VAL A 138 5.52 -3.85 14.58
CA VAL A 138 6.75 -3.04 14.56
C VAL A 138 6.60 -1.83 15.45
N ARG A 139 7.72 -1.34 16.00
CA ARG A 139 7.74 -0.08 16.75
C ARG A 139 7.70 1.07 15.74
N THR A 140 6.52 1.42 15.31
CA THR A 140 6.29 2.60 14.47
C THR A 140 5.75 3.74 15.31
N ALA A 141 6.25 4.95 15.10
CA ALA A 141 5.56 6.13 15.56
C ALA A 141 4.29 6.30 14.72
N PHE A 142 3.16 5.96 15.30
CA PHE A 142 1.86 6.16 14.66
C PHE A 142 1.37 7.55 15.09
N SER A 143 1.62 8.54 14.26
CA SER A 143 1.34 9.95 14.55
C SER A 143 0.01 10.43 13.99
N ARG A 144 -1.00 9.56 13.95
CA ARG A 144 -2.31 9.94 13.42
C ARG A 144 -3.43 9.50 14.38
N PRO A 145 -4.46 10.32 14.58
CA PRO A 145 -5.61 9.93 15.38
C PRO A 145 -6.37 8.79 14.71
N ILE A 146 -6.90 7.89 15.54
CA ILE A 146 -7.82 6.83 15.11
C ILE A 146 -9.23 7.30 15.46
N ILE A 147 -10.06 7.44 14.44
CA ILE A 147 -11.45 7.85 14.58
C ILE A 147 -12.31 6.61 14.42
N ILE A 148 -13.09 6.27 15.46
CA ILE A 148 -13.98 5.13 15.46
C ILE A 148 -15.41 5.67 15.50
N ASN A 149 -16.16 5.44 14.44
CA ASN A 149 -17.53 5.90 14.27
C ASN A 149 -18.49 4.73 14.03
N GLY A 150 -19.76 4.96 14.28
CA GLY A 150 -20.83 4.04 13.88
C GLY A 150 -20.84 2.74 14.68
N LYS A 151 -20.82 1.60 13.99
CA LYS A 151 -20.93 0.26 14.59
C LYS A 151 -19.60 -0.48 14.65
N ALA A 152 -18.49 0.23 14.40
CA ALA A 152 -17.17 -0.37 14.39
C ALA A 152 -16.77 -0.88 15.78
N LYS A 153 -16.11 -2.05 15.82
CA LYS A 153 -15.47 -2.60 16.99
C LYS A 153 -14.01 -2.85 16.70
N LEU A 154 -13.15 -2.04 17.32
CA LEU A 154 -11.70 -2.13 17.15
C LEU A 154 -11.05 -2.62 18.43
N THR A 155 -10.24 -3.68 18.31
CA THR A 155 -9.29 -4.12 19.35
C THR A 155 -7.90 -3.67 18.96
N VAL A 156 -7.19 -2.96 19.85
CA VAL A 156 -5.81 -2.51 19.60
C VAL A 156 -4.86 -3.31 20.48
N THR A 157 -3.83 -3.89 19.87
CA THR A 157 -2.84 -4.72 20.56
C THR A 157 -1.41 -4.41 20.08
N GLY A 158 -0.40 -4.83 20.85
CA GLY A 158 1.01 -4.65 20.51
C GLY A 158 1.63 -3.43 21.18
N ARG A 159 2.87 -3.12 20.79
CA ARG A 159 3.63 -2.00 21.32
C ARG A 159 3.65 -0.84 20.32
N CYS A 160 2.78 0.13 20.49
CA CYS A 160 2.85 1.37 19.73
C CYS A 160 2.72 2.58 20.65
N ALA A 161 3.24 3.72 20.20
CA ALA A 161 2.85 5.01 20.69
C ALA A 161 1.86 5.60 19.67
N VAL A 162 0.59 5.69 20.03
CA VAL A 162 -0.37 6.50 19.29
C VAL A 162 -0.21 7.92 19.84
N THR A 163 0.34 8.80 19.02
CA THR A 163 0.50 10.21 19.40
C THR A 163 -0.58 11.03 18.70
N ALA A 164 -1.32 11.80 19.48
CA ALA A 164 -2.19 12.84 18.94
C ALA A 164 -1.34 14.03 18.47
N PHE A 165 -1.82 14.73 17.46
CA PHE A 165 -1.31 16.07 17.17
C PHE A 165 -1.70 17.02 18.32
N GLU A 166 -0.96 18.10 18.44
CA GLU A 166 -1.24 19.12 19.42
C GLU A 166 -2.71 19.55 19.37
N ASN A 167 -3.42 19.48 20.50
CA ASN A 167 -4.85 19.74 20.66
C ASN A 167 -5.82 18.77 19.96
N GLN A 168 -5.44 17.52 19.71
CA GLN A 168 -6.35 16.48 19.19
C GLN A 168 -6.27 15.23 20.05
N ASP A 169 -7.39 14.52 20.18
CA ASP A 169 -7.45 13.22 20.85
C ASP A 169 -6.79 12.13 19.98
N ALA A 170 -6.05 11.22 20.62
CA ALA A 170 -5.45 10.09 19.92
C ALA A 170 -6.52 9.07 19.44
N PHE A 171 -7.61 8.95 20.22
CA PHE A 171 -8.79 8.17 19.86
C PHE A 171 -10.03 9.05 19.96
N ILE A 172 -10.85 9.05 18.94
CA ILE A 172 -12.15 9.71 18.89
C ILE A 172 -13.19 8.62 18.68
N VAL A 173 -14.12 8.48 19.64
CA VAL A 173 -15.17 7.44 19.64
C VAL A 173 -16.53 8.10 19.60
#